data_d552a46637167b494dc500406856cbff
#
_entry.id   d552a46637167b494dc500406856cbff
#
_cell.length_a   1.000
_cell.length_b   1.000
_cell.length_c   1.000
_cell.angle_alpha   90.00
_cell.angle_beta   90.00
_cell.angle_gamma   90.00
#
_symmetry.space_group_name_H-M   'P 1'
#
loop_
_entity.id
_entity.type
_entity.pdbx_description
1 polymer ?
#
loop_
_entity_poly.entity_id
_entity_poly.type
_entity_poly.pdbx_seq_one_letter_code
_entity_poly.pdbx_strand_id
1 'polypeptide(L)'
;FYNFFMNLEIEPVHVGEEEDVDVGSVENFEHEEIDYAIFRLDSGFYATQGHCYCVDQTFLSESNVEGEELECPSCGSTFSIVSGDPISDLELPPLKTYDIYEEDGNIYLNL
;
A
#
# COMPACT_ATOMS: atom_id res chain seq x y z
N PHE A 1 -21.75 5.83 -28.08
CA PHE A 1 -21.85 5.58 -27.57
C PHE A 1 -21.74 4.57 -26.78
N TYR A 2 -21.58 3.70 -26.87
CA TYR A 2 -21.38 2.73 -26.14
C TYR A 2 -20.04 2.73 -25.67
N ASN A 3 -19.17 3.25 -26.33
CA ASN A 3 -17.84 3.43 -25.91
C ASN A 3 -17.74 4.13 -24.64
N PHE A 4 -18.70 4.91 -24.35
CA PHE A 4 -18.76 5.62 -23.14
C PHE A 4 -18.55 4.72 -21.95
N PHE A 5 -18.98 3.51 -22.03
CA PHE A 5 -18.82 2.59 -20.92
C PHE A 5 -17.39 2.17 -20.75
N MET A 6 -16.60 2.22 -21.80
CA MET A 6 -15.22 1.85 -21.68
C MET A 6 -14.48 2.85 -20.82
N ASN A 7 -14.99 4.06 -20.75
CA ASN A 7 -14.36 5.07 -19.94
C ASN A 7 -14.50 4.83 -18.48
N LEU A 8 -15.32 3.85 -18.12
CA LEU A 8 -15.48 3.51 -16.73
C LEU A 8 -14.43 2.53 -16.27
N GLU A 9 -13.63 2.02 -17.21
CA GLU A 9 -12.55 1.15 -16.83
C GLU A 9 -11.54 1.94 -16.06
N ILE A 10 -11.02 1.31 -15.01
CA ILE A 10 -10.08 1.96 -14.16
C ILE A 10 -8.72 1.97 -14.84
N GLU A 11 -8.16 3.15 -14.98
CA GLU A 11 -6.83 3.27 -15.54
C GLU A 11 -5.84 3.29 -14.39
N PRO A 12 -4.65 2.72 -14.58
CA PRO A 12 -3.64 2.73 -13.54
C PRO A 12 -3.26 4.15 -13.16
N VAL A 13 -3.03 4.34 -11.88
CA VAL A 13 -2.63 5.64 -11.37
C VAL A 13 -1.12 5.66 -11.23
N HIS A 14 -0.48 6.65 -11.82
CA HIS A 14 0.97 6.80 -11.73
C HIS A 14 1.32 7.28 -10.33
N VAL A 15 2.09 6.47 -9.60
CA VAL A 15 2.45 6.77 -8.21
C VAL A 15 3.74 7.58 -8.16
N GLY A 16 4.71 7.21 -8.98
CA GLY A 16 6.03 7.83 -8.97
C GLY A 16 7.00 6.94 -9.70
N GLU A 17 8.30 7.13 -9.42
CA GLU A 17 9.35 6.33 -10.03
C GLU A 17 9.87 5.33 -9.03
N GLU A 18 10.35 4.19 -9.53
CA GLU A 18 10.80 3.14 -8.63
C GLU A 18 11.95 3.61 -7.74
N GLU A 19 12.75 4.53 -8.21
CA GLU A 19 13.88 5.00 -7.42
C GLU A 19 13.44 5.93 -6.29
N ASP A 20 12.18 6.33 -6.26
CA ASP A 20 11.67 7.16 -5.17
C ASP A 20 11.42 6.33 -3.91
N VAL A 21 11.39 5.01 -4.02
CA VAL A 21 11.12 4.13 -2.88
C VAL A 21 12.27 3.14 -2.75
N ASP A 22 13.00 3.22 -1.65
CA ASP A 22 14.13 2.31 -1.42
C ASP A 22 13.62 0.93 -1.02
N VAL A 23 14.40 -0.09 -1.36
CA VAL A 23 14.07 -1.46 -0.94
C VAL A 23 14.05 -1.51 0.59
N GLY A 24 12.97 -2.06 1.13
CA GLY A 24 12.79 -2.16 2.57
C GLY A 24 12.11 -0.96 3.18
N SER A 25 11.64 -0.01 2.38
CA SER A 25 11.00 1.19 2.90
C SER A 25 9.56 1.31 2.42
N VAL A 26 8.87 2.31 2.96
CA VAL A 26 7.47 2.56 2.65
C VAL A 26 7.28 4.06 2.48
N GLU A 27 6.42 4.44 1.54
CA GLU A 27 6.10 5.84 1.28
C GLU A 27 4.58 6.02 1.24
N ASN A 28 4.12 7.19 1.63
CA ASN A 28 2.70 7.49 1.55
C ASN A 28 2.38 8.08 0.17
N PHE A 29 1.28 7.64 -0.41
CA PHE A 29 0.80 8.18 -1.67
C PHE A 29 -0.65 8.57 -1.49
N GLU A 30 -0.95 9.83 -1.75
CA GLU A 30 -2.32 10.32 -1.64
C GLU A 30 -2.91 10.50 -3.03
N HIS A 31 -4.12 9.95 -3.24
CA HIS A 31 -4.81 10.08 -4.50
C HIS A 31 -6.29 10.31 -4.20
N GLU A 32 -6.82 11.42 -4.70
CA GLU A 32 -8.23 11.78 -4.51
C GLU A 32 -8.62 11.75 -3.03
N GLU A 33 -7.73 12.31 -2.20
CA GLU A 33 -7.95 12.46 -0.77
C GLU A 33 -7.92 11.14 0.01
N ILE A 34 -7.44 10.08 -0.62
CA ILE A 34 -7.27 8.79 0.05
C ILE A 34 -5.79 8.47 0.09
N ASP A 35 -5.32 8.03 1.26
CA ASP A 35 -3.91 7.70 1.45
C ASP A 35 -3.68 6.23 1.23
N TYR A 36 -2.55 5.92 0.60
CA TYR A 36 -2.11 4.56 0.35
C TYR A 36 -0.68 4.43 0.81
N ALA A 37 -0.31 3.26 1.33
CA ALA A 37 1.07 2.99 1.71
C ALA A 37 1.70 2.15 0.62
N ILE A 38 2.84 2.60 0.10
CA ILE A 38 3.55 1.95 -0.99
C ILE A 38 4.82 1.36 -0.40
N PHE A 39 4.95 0.05 -0.46
CA PHE A 39 6.08 -0.67 0.10
C PHE A 39 6.95 -1.22 -1.01
N ARG A 40 8.26 -1.17 -0.82
CA ARG A 40 9.18 -1.84 -1.74
C ARG A 40 9.95 -2.89 -0.97
N LEU A 41 9.75 -4.15 -1.34
CA LEU A 41 10.44 -5.28 -0.75
C LEU A 41 11.37 -5.88 -1.79
N ASP A 42 12.20 -6.83 -1.38
CA ASP A 42 13.08 -7.51 -2.33
C ASP A 42 12.30 -8.16 -3.46
N SER A 43 11.10 -8.62 -3.16
CA SER A 43 10.28 -9.34 -4.16
C SER A 43 9.48 -8.41 -5.06
N GLY A 44 9.41 -7.10 -4.75
CA GLY A 44 8.67 -6.18 -5.60
C GLY A 44 7.95 -5.12 -4.79
N PHE A 45 6.98 -4.49 -5.44
CA PHE A 45 6.20 -3.41 -4.82
C PHE A 45 4.87 -3.95 -4.31
N TYR A 46 4.40 -3.37 -3.20
CA TYR A 46 3.12 -3.75 -2.60
C TYR A 46 2.43 -2.49 -2.12
N ALA A 47 1.11 -2.50 -2.12
CA ALA A 47 0.33 -1.34 -1.71
C ALA A 47 -0.77 -1.77 -0.76
N THR A 48 -0.95 -1.00 0.31
CA THR A 48 -2.02 -1.24 1.27
C THR A 48 -2.76 0.07 1.52
N GLN A 49 -3.83 -0.03 2.31
CA GLN A 49 -4.47 1.18 2.81
C GLN A 49 -3.43 2.03 3.55
N GLY A 50 -3.67 3.32 3.64
CA GLY A 50 -2.66 4.23 4.17
C GLY A 50 -2.66 4.39 5.68
N HIS A 51 -3.70 3.92 6.38
CA HIS A 51 -3.83 4.14 7.82
C HIS A 51 -4.09 2.86 8.57
N CYS A 52 -3.57 2.80 9.79
CA CYS A 52 -3.82 1.68 10.68
C CYS A 52 -5.23 1.77 11.24
N TYR A 53 -5.76 0.64 11.71
CA TYR A 53 -7.09 0.59 12.32
C TYR A 53 -7.10 1.11 13.75
N CYS A 54 -5.94 1.45 14.32
CA CYS A 54 -5.90 1.88 15.72
C CYS A 54 -6.55 3.26 15.88
N VAL A 55 -6.79 3.62 17.13
CA VAL A 55 -7.48 4.86 17.46
C VAL A 55 -6.79 6.07 16.83
N ASP A 56 -5.47 6.04 16.80
CA ASP A 56 -4.70 7.16 16.27
C ASP A 56 -4.72 7.23 14.74
N GLN A 57 -5.18 6.17 14.08
CA GLN A 57 -5.21 6.10 12.63
C GLN A 57 -3.87 6.49 12.02
N THR A 58 -2.81 5.93 12.61
CA THR A 58 -1.45 6.25 12.23
C THR A 58 -1.20 5.92 10.76
N PHE A 59 -0.47 6.78 10.08
CA PHE A 59 -0.08 6.53 8.70
C PHE A 59 0.81 5.30 8.65
N LEU A 60 0.46 4.35 7.79
CA LEU A 60 1.27 3.15 7.67
C LEU A 60 2.61 3.40 6.99
N SER A 61 2.78 4.59 6.40
CA SER A 61 4.09 4.99 5.90
C SER A 61 5.09 5.17 7.03
N GLU A 62 4.62 5.25 8.28
CA GLU A 62 5.50 5.35 9.44
C GLU A 62 5.77 4.00 10.07
N SER A 63 5.28 2.93 9.45
CA SER A 63 5.46 1.58 9.99
C SER A 63 6.91 1.15 9.99
N ASN A 64 7.24 0.27 10.93
CA ASN A 64 8.52 -0.41 10.89
C ASN A 64 8.37 -1.59 9.97
N VAL A 65 9.22 -1.67 8.95
CA VAL A 65 9.19 -2.74 7.97
C VAL A 65 10.30 -3.73 8.25
N GLU A 66 9.92 -5.00 8.38
CA GLU A 66 10.91 -6.05 8.63
C GLU A 66 10.53 -7.25 7.78
N GLY A 67 11.34 -7.56 6.78
CA GLY A 67 11.00 -8.63 5.85
C GLY A 67 9.73 -8.27 5.12
N GLU A 68 8.72 -9.13 5.23
CA GLU A 68 7.43 -8.91 4.58
C GLU A 68 6.36 -8.47 5.57
N GLU A 69 6.77 -7.96 6.72
CA GLU A 69 5.84 -7.55 7.77
C GLU A 69 5.99 -6.08 8.08
N LEU A 70 4.88 -5.46 8.46
CA LEU A 70 4.91 -4.10 8.95
C LEU A 70 4.39 -4.07 10.37
N GLU A 71 4.87 -3.12 11.16
CA GLU A 71 4.40 -2.92 12.52
C GLU A 71 3.98 -1.48 12.67
N CYS A 72 2.73 -1.26 13.13
CA CYS A 72 2.26 0.09 13.39
C CYS A 72 2.97 0.63 14.62
N PRO A 73 3.61 1.80 14.53
CA PRO A 73 4.39 2.31 15.67
C PRO A 73 3.52 2.75 16.85
N SER A 74 2.25 3.02 16.59
CA SER A 74 1.37 3.52 17.67
C SER A 74 0.75 2.41 18.49
N CYS A 75 0.28 1.35 17.83
CA CYS A 75 -0.41 0.27 18.54
C CYS A 75 0.37 -1.03 18.59
N GLY A 76 1.46 -1.12 17.83
CA GLY A 76 2.29 -2.32 17.85
C GLY A 76 1.73 -3.51 17.08
N SER A 77 0.60 -3.33 16.40
CA SER A 77 0.03 -4.43 15.62
C SER A 77 0.86 -4.70 14.39
N THR A 78 1.02 -5.97 14.05
CA THR A 78 1.79 -6.36 12.87
C THR A 78 0.87 -7.00 11.83
N PHE A 79 1.19 -6.74 10.58
CA PHE A 79 0.42 -7.25 9.44
C PHE A 79 1.38 -7.71 8.36
N SER A 80 0.91 -8.63 7.53
CA SER A 80 1.65 -9.03 6.34
C SER A 80 1.51 -7.93 5.29
N ILE A 81 2.64 -7.48 4.74
CA ILE A 81 2.60 -6.48 3.68
C ILE A 81 2.01 -7.08 2.41
N VAL A 82 2.30 -8.34 2.16
CA VAL A 82 1.88 -9.00 0.92
C VAL A 82 0.40 -9.29 0.90
N SER A 83 -0.14 -9.85 1.97
CA SER A 83 -1.54 -10.26 2.00
C SER A 83 -2.43 -9.31 2.77
N GLY A 84 -1.85 -8.48 3.63
CA GLY A 84 -2.62 -7.60 4.51
C GLY A 84 -3.13 -8.29 5.77
N ASP A 85 -2.89 -9.58 5.91
CA ASP A 85 -3.44 -10.32 7.05
C ASP A 85 -2.81 -9.89 8.37
N PRO A 86 -3.60 -9.80 9.44
CA PRO A 86 -3.03 -9.48 10.75
C PRO A 86 -2.20 -10.65 11.28
N ILE A 87 -1.13 -10.33 11.97
CA ILE A 87 -0.21 -11.35 12.50
C ILE A 87 -0.26 -11.38 14.01
N SER A 88 -0.12 -10.23 14.65
CA SER A 88 -0.06 -10.18 16.12
C SER A 88 -1.42 -10.29 16.79
N ASP A 89 -2.46 -9.78 16.12
CA ASP A 89 -3.82 -9.85 16.68
C ASP A 89 -4.73 -10.32 15.56
N LEU A 90 -5.05 -11.61 15.59
CA LEU A 90 -5.81 -12.24 14.51
C LEU A 90 -7.27 -11.81 14.47
N GLU A 91 -7.72 -11.05 15.48
CA GLU A 91 -9.08 -10.56 15.47
C GLU A 91 -9.23 -9.25 14.71
N LEU A 92 -8.12 -8.63 14.35
CA LEU A 92 -8.18 -7.41 13.56
C LEU A 92 -8.53 -7.77 12.12
N PRO A 93 -9.26 -6.88 11.44
CA PRO A 93 -9.53 -7.13 10.02
C PRO A 93 -8.23 -6.97 9.22
N PRO A 94 -8.11 -7.67 8.09
CA PRO A 94 -6.92 -7.50 7.27
C PRO A 94 -6.87 -6.10 6.68
N LEU A 95 -5.66 -5.64 6.39
CA LEU A 95 -5.49 -4.40 5.66
C LEU A 95 -5.96 -4.61 4.23
N LYS A 96 -6.54 -3.58 3.65
CA LYS A 96 -6.87 -3.62 2.23
C LYS A 96 -5.58 -3.55 1.45
N THR A 97 -5.46 -4.39 0.43
CA THR A 97 -4.30 -4.37 -0.46
C THR A 97 -4.76 -4.03 -1.87
N TYR A 98 -3.85 -3.48 -2.65
CA TYR A 98 -4.16 -3.02 -3.99
C TYR A 98 -3.11 -3.52 -4.95
N ASP A 99 -3.51 -3.76 -6.19
CA ASP A 99 -2.57 -4.20 -7.22
C ASP A 99 -1.64 -3.06 -7.58
N ILE A 100 -0.36 -3.36 -7.65
CA ILE A 100 0.66 -2.37 -7.95
C ILE A 100 1.70 -3.04 -8.82
N TYR A 101 2.25 -2.32 -9.77
CA TYR A 101 3.27 -2.88 -10.64
C TYR A 101 4.22 -1.78 -11.10
N GLU A 102 5.36 -2.21 -11.59
CA GLU A 102 6.38 -1.31 -12.09
C GLU A 102 6.55 -1.56 -13.57
N GLU A 103 6.69 -0.48 -14.34
CA GLU A 103 6.90 -0.60 -15.77
C GLU A 103 7.79 0.55 -16.20
N ASP A 104 8.92 0.21 -16.83
CA ASP A 104 9.87 1.21 -17.34
C ASP A 104 10.31 2.20 -16.27
N GLY A 105 10.50 1.72 -15.04
CA GLY A 105 10.97 2.57 -13.96
C GLY A 105 9.88 3.37 -13.28
N ASN A 106 8.64 3.19 -13.68
CA ASN A 106 7.50 3.90 -13.08
C ASN A 106 6.61 2.92 -12.33
N ILE A 107 6.00 3.41 -11.26
CA ILE A 107 5.14 2.60 -10.41
C ILE A 107 3.69 2.99 -10.68
N TYR A 108 2.84 1.99 -10.87
CA TYR A 108 1.42 2.20 -11.15
C TYR A 108 0.56 1.42 -10.18
N LEU A 109 -0.55 2.03 -9.79
CA LEU A 109 -1.47 1.47 -8.82
C LEU A 109 -2.84 1.27 -9.50
N ASN A 110 -3.39 0.06 -9.38
CA ASN A 110 -4.73 -0.23 -9.88
C ASN A 110 -5.70 -0.16 -8.71
N LEU A 111 -6.67 0.71 -8.81
CA LEU A 111 -7.62 0.93 -7.73
C LEU A 111 -9.01 0.41 -8.04
#